data_8e62d013d18cecb01d1273b591a5e2b6
#
_entry.id   8e62d013d18cecb01d1273b591a5e2b6
#
_cell.length_a   1.000
_cell.length_b   1.000
_cell.length_c   1.000
_cell.angle_alpha   90.00
_cell.angle_beta   90.00
_cell.angle_gamma   90.00
#
_symmetry.space_group_name_H-M   'P 1'
#
loop_
_entity.id
_entity.type
_entity.pdbx_description
1 polymer ?
#
loop_
_entity_poly.entity_id
_entity_poly.type
_entity_poly.pdbx_seq_one_letter_code
_entity_poly.pdbx_strand_id
1 'polypeptide(L)'
;MVDPMPLRCEIFEMMREYVGANLAKKVTNVVDVLKLAAQVEDFPPVTDRIALANGTLYLDGTFQEGKPEIVRNRLPVKYDPKAPQPVHWLRFLSDLLYPEDIPTVQEFIGYCLIPSNKGQRMMVIKGSGGEGKSQIGVVLSRLFGCNMKDGSIGKISENRFARADLEPVSYTHLRAHET
;
A
#
# COMPACT_ATOMS: atom_id res chain seq x y z
N MET A 1 -2.36 -7.27 7.24
CA MET A 1 -1.71 -7.69 8.50
C MET A 1 -0.34 -7.05 8.52
N VAL A 2 -0.03 -6.21 9.51
CA VAL A 2 1.30 -5.58 9.63
C VAL A 2 2.28 -6.66 10.01
N ASP A 3 3.47 -6.68 9.39
CA ASP A 3 4.54 -7.61 9.73
C ASP A 3 4.92 -7.40 11.21
N PRO A 4 4.81 -8.41 12.07
CA PRO A 4 5.16 -8.29 13.48
C PRO A 4 6.68 -8.29 13.73
N MET A 5 7.51 -8.46 12.70
CA MET A 5 8.98 -8.57 12.86
C MET A 5 9.62 -7.33 13.49
N PRO A 6 9.30 -6.08 13.08
CA PRO A 6 9.87 -4.91 13.75
C PRO A 6 9.55 -4.86 15.24
N LEU A 7 8.29 -5.13 15.60
CA LEU A 7 7.86 -5.18 17.01
C LEU A 7 8.57 -6.32 17.78
N ARG A 8 8.74 -7.48 17.15
CA ARG A 8 9.49 -8.59 17.76
C ARG A 8 10.94 -8.23 18.04
N CYS A 9 11.60 -7.53 17.13
CA CYS A 9 12.98 -7.06 17.31
C CYS A 9 13.08 -6.07 18.47
N GLU A 10 12.18 -5.10 18.55
CA GLU A 10 12.14 -4.14 19.66
C GLU A 10 11.93 -4.84 21.01
N ILE A 11 10.96 -5.74 21.11
CA ILE A 11 10.70 -6.51 22.33
C ILE A 11 11.91 -7.39 22.68
N PHE A 12 12.55 -8.00 21.69
CA PHE A 12 13.76 -8.81 21.91
C PHE A 12 14.87 -7.98 22.52
N GLU A 13 15.17 -6.80 21.96
CA GLU A 13 16.23 -5.93 22.51
C GLU A 13 15.88 -5.43 23.91
N MET A 14 14.63 -5.06 24.18
CA MET A 14 14.19 -4.65 25.51
C MET A 14 14.31 -5.77 26.56
N MET A 15 14.06 -7.03 26.17
CA MET A 15 14.08 -8.18 27.09
C MET A 15 15.46 -8.81 27.25
N ARG A 16 16.38 -8.56 26.33
CA ARG A 16 17.69 -9.19 26.25
C ARG A 16 18.50 -9.02 27.53
N GLU A 17 18.43 -7.87 28.17
CA GLU A 17 19.18 -7.56 29.40
C GLU A 17 18.59 -8.24 30.66
N TYR A 18 17.29 -8.55 30.63
CA TYR A 18 16.57 -9.05 31.81
C TYR A 18 16.27 -10.55 31.77
N VAL A 19 16.46 -11.19 30.62
CA VAL A 19 16.04 -12.58 30.42
C VAL A 19 17.20 -13.46 29.95
N GLY A 20 17.68 -14.31 30.84
CA GLY A 20 18.86 -15.16 30.58
C GLY A 20 18.57 -16.41 29.73
N ALA A 21 17.37 -16.99 29.79
CA ALA A 21 17.03 -18.23 29.09
C ALA A 21 15.70 -18.19 28.35
N ASN A 22 15.63 -18.89 27.21
CA ASN A 22 14.42 -19.00 26.38
C ASN A 22 13.85 -17.65 25.89
N LEU A 23 14.72 -16.66 25.65
CA LEU A 23 14.33 -15.31 25.26
C LEU A 23 13.40 -15.29 24.05
N ALA A 24 13.72 -16.04 22.98
CA ALA A 24 12.89 -16.10 21.78
C ALA A 24 11.44 -16.57 22.06
N LYS A 25 11.27 -17.58 22.91
CA LYS A 25 9.95 -18.08 23.32
C LYS A 25 9.20 -17.04 24.16
N LYS A 26 9.90 -16.35 25.06
CA LYS A 26 9.29 -15.29 25.88
C LYS A 26 8.87 -14.09 25.03
N VAL A 27 9.67 -13.68 24.05
CA VAL A 27 9.30 -12.63 23.07
C VAL A 27 8.06 -13.03 22.29
N THR A 28 7.99 -14.29 21.84
CA THR A 28 6.78 -14.78 21.14
C THR A 28 5.55 -14.71 22.04
N ASN A 29 5.65 -15.17 23.29
CA ASN A 29 4.54 -15.09 24.22
C ASN A 29 4.10 -13.65 24.50
N VAL A 30 5.04 -12.71 24.66
CA VAL A 30 4.70 -11.28 24.86
C VAL A 30 4.00 -10.72 23.63
N VAL A 31 4.46 -11.01 22.42
CA VAL A 31 3.80 -10.59 21.17
C VAL A 31 2.39 -11.16 21.07
N ASP A 32 2.20 -12.42 21.44
CA ASP A 32 0.88 -13.06 21.40
C ASP A 32 -0.07 -12.47 22.44
N VAL A 33 0.40 -12.16 23.65
CA VAL A 33 -0.38 -11.44 24.67
C VAL A 33 -0.71 -10.02 24.19
N LEU A 34 0.24 -9.31 23.59
CA LEU A 34 -0.01 -7.97 23.03
C LEU A 34 -1.05 -8.01 21.91
N LYS A 35 -1.04 -9.02 21.03
CA LYS A 35 -2.07 -9.21 20.00
C LYS A 35 -3.47 -9.42 20.61
N LEU A 36 -3.55 -10.21 21.68
CA LEU A 36 -4.82 -10.42 22.38
C LEU A 36 -5.30 -9.14 23.08
N ALA A 37 -4.39 -8.43 23.74
CA ALA A 37 -4.72 -7.18 24.45
C ALA A 37 -5.06 -6.03 23.49
N ALA A 38 -4.41 -6.02 22.30
CA ALA A 38 -4.65 -5.03 21.24
C ALA A 38 -5.73 -5.47 20.25
N GLN A 39 -6.48 -6.53 20.55
CA GLN A 39 -7.59 -6.94 19.70
C GLN A 39 -8.67 -5.86 19.74
N VAL A 40 -8.71 -5.08 18.69
CA VAL A 40 -9.70 -4.02 18.47
C VAL A 40 -10.70 -4.55 17.43
N GLU A 41 -11.95 -4.12 17.53
CA GLU A 41 -12.92 -4.35 16.46
C GLU A 41 -12.37 -3.89 15.12
N ASP A 42 -12.75 -4.61 14.07
CA ASP A 42 -12.25 -4.38 12.73
C ASP A 42 -12.62 -2.96 12.28
N PHE A 43 -11.61 -2.09 12.11
CA PHE A 43 -11.84 -0.72 11.65
C PHE A 43 -12.33 -0.75 10.21
N PRO A 44 -13.49 -0.16 9.90
CA PRO A 44 -13.92 -0.03 8.53
C PRO A 44 -12.91 0.83 7.76
N PRO A 45 -12.70 0.56 6.46
CA PRO A 45 -11.88 1.44 5.64
C PRO A 45 -12.54 2.82 5.55
N VAL A 46 -11.73 3.85 5.65
CA VAL A 46 -12.19 5.23 5.43
C VAL A 46 -12.39 5.43 3.93
N THR A 47 -13.52 6.00 3.51
CA THR A 47 -13.89 6.14 2.10
C THR A 47 -14.10 7.60 1.64
N ASP A 48 -14.08 8.54 2.56
CA ASP A 48 -14.35 9.97 2.34
C ASP A 48 -13.10 10.85 2.38
N ARG A 49 -11.95 10.27 2.73
CA ARG A 49 -10.67 10.97 2.88
C ARG A 49 -9.50 10.01 2.70
N ILE A 50 -8.33 10.54 2.50
CA ILE A 50 -7.08 9.80 2.34
C ILE A 50 -6.22 9.99 3.60
N ALA A 51 -6.05 8.92 4.38
CA ALA A 51 -5.20 8.95 5.56
C ALA A 51 -3.73 8.77 5.14
N LEU A 52 -2.87 9.68 5.58
CA LEU A 52 -1.45 9.78 5.23
C LEU A 52 -0.56 9.66 6.47
N ALA A 53 0.75 9.54 6.27
CA ALA A 53 1.70 9.40 7.37
C ALA A 53 1.81 10.66 8.25
N ASN A 54 1.45 11.84 7.75
CA ASN A 54 1.54 13.12 8.45
C ASN A 54 0.20 13.84 8.61
N GLY A 55 -0.93 13.21 8.31
CA GLY A 55 -2.25 13.83 8.44
C GLY A 55 -3.29 13.22 7.52
N THR A 56 -4.32 13.99 7.25
CA THR A 56 -5.47 13.56 6.46
C THR A 56 -5.72 14.52 5.31
N LEU A 57 -5.81 13.99 4.10
CA LEU A 57 -6.18 14.73 2.88
C LEU A 57 -7.64 14.44 2.55
N TYR A 58 -8.48 15.45 2.56
CA TYR A 58 -9.87 15.36 2.18
C TYR A 58 -10.04 15.43 0.67
N LEU A 59 -11.16 14.87 0.16
CA LEU A 59 -11.41 14.83 -1.29
C LEU A 59 -11.69 16.22 -1.91
N ASP A 60 -11.94 17.23 -1.11
CA ASP A 60 -12.03 18.64 -1.52
C ASP A 60 -10.66 19.33 -1.69
N GLY A 61 -9.57 18.59 -1.44
CA GLY A 61 -8.19 19.08 -1.50
C GLY A 61 -7.67 19.70 -0.19
N THR A 62 -8.50 19.77 0.86
CA THR A 62 -8.07 20.29 2.17
C THR A 62 -7.14 19.29 2.85
N PHE A 63 -6.00 19.74 3.35
CA PHE A 63 -5.08 18.93 4.13
C PHE A 63 -5.07 19.33 5.59
N GLN A 64 -5.32 18.40 6.47
CA GLN A 64 -5.21 18.57 7.92
C GLN A 64 -3.97 17.84 8.43
N GLU A 65 -2.94 18.60 8.78
CA GLU A 65 -1.74 18.06 9.41
C GLU A 65 -2.04 17.60 10.84
N GLY A 66 -1.45 16.48 11.25
CA GLY A 66 -1.65 15.96 12.60
C GLY A 66 -1.17 14.52 12.77
N LYS A 67 -1.56 13.93 13.91
CA LYS A 67 -1.26 12.52 14.16
C LYS A 67 -1.95 11.65 13.13
N PRO A 68 -1.24 10.63 12.57
CA PRO A 68 -1.83 9.71 11.62
C PRO A 68 -3.05 9.02 12.21
N GLU A 69 -4.14 8.98 11.47
CA GLU A 69 -5.31 8.19 11.86
C GLU A 69 -4.99 6.69 11.91
N ILE A 70 -5.60 5.99 12.86
CA ILE A 70 -5.52 4.53 12.94
C ILE A 70 -6.63 3.96 12.05
N VAL A 71 -6.31 3.73 10.79
CA VAL A 71 -7.22 3.21 9.76
C VAL A 71 -6.55 2.11 8.96
N ARG A 72 -7.33 1.23 8.33
CA ARG A 72 -6.81 0.08 7.58
C ARG A 72 -6.07 0.47 6.30
N ASN A 73 -6.49 1.54 5.67
CA ASN A 73 -6.02 1.98 4.34
C ASN A 73 -5.13 3.22 4.37
N ARG A 74 -4.43 3.46 5.49
CA ARG A 74 -3.47 4.55 5.59
C ARG A 74 -2.29 4.35 4.64
N LEU A 75 -1.95 5.39 3.89
CA LEU A 75 -0.78 5.41 3.03
C LEU A 75 0.49 5.74 3.83
N PRO A 76 1.63 5.10 3.52
CA PRO A 76 2.89 5.30 4.24
C PRO A 76 3.60 6.60 3.87
N VAL A 77 3.06 7.37 2.92
CA VAL A 77 3.66 8.59 2.39
C VAL A 77 3.18 9.83 3.14
N LYS A 78 4.02 10.87 3.13
CA LYS A 78 3.68 12.20 3.65
C LYS A 78 3.20 13.08 2.52
N TYR A 79 2.20 13.90 2.79
CA TYR A 79 1.78 14.96 1.89
C TYR A 79 2.55 16.25 2.20
N ASP A 80 3.10 16.86 1.16
CA ASP A 80 3.74 18.16 1.21
C ASP A 80 3.19 19.01 0.06
N PRO A 81 2.35 20.04 0.36
CA PRO A 81 1.78 20.92 -0.67
C PRO A 81 2.84 21.77 -1.39
N LYS A 82 4.04 21.87 -0.82
CA LYS A 82 5.17 22.61 -1.41
C LYS A 82 6.20 21.70 -2.09
N ALA A 83 5.91 20.41 -2.19
CA ALA A 83 6.80 19.46 -2.84
C ALA A 83 7.11 19.91 -4.28
N PRO A 84 8.38 19.85 -4.72
CA PRO A 84 8.75 20.17 -6.09
C PRO A 84 8.12 19.15 -7.05
N GLN A 85 7.94 19.56 -8.29
CA GLN A 85 7.46 18.64 -9.32
C GLN A 85 8.37 17.41 -9.42
N PRO A 86 7.80 16.20 -9.57
CA PRO A 86 8.56 14.95 -9.67
C PRO A 86 9.17 14.78 -11.08
N VAL A 87 10.18 15.58 -11.39
CA VAL A 87 10.78 15.68 -12.74
C VAL A 87 11.21 14.32 -13.29
N HIS A 88 11.83 13.47 -12.45
CA HIS A 88 12.26 12.14 -12.88
C HIS A 88 11.10 11.22 -13.23
N TRP A 89 10.00 11.30 -12.47
CA TRP A 89 8.78 10.55 -12.76
C TRP A 89 8.12 11.01 -14.05
N LEU A 90 7.99 12.32 -14.24
CA LEU A 90 7.40 12.89 -15.45
C LEU A 90 8.23 12.54 -16.68
N ARG A 91 9.56 12.62 -16.60
CA ARG A 91 10.45 12.19 -17.67
C ARG A 91 10.30 10.70 -17.98
N PHE A 92 10.29 9.87 -16.94
CA PHE A 92 10.08 8.43 -17.11
C PHE A 92 8.76 8.12 -17.82
N LEU A 93 7.66 8.80 -17.46
CA LEU A 93 6.38 8.63 -18.15
C LEU A 93 6.47 9.08 -19.62
N SER A 94 7.16 10.18 -19.91
CA SER A 94 7.35 10.69 -21.28
C SER A 94 8.19 9.74 -22.15
N ASP A 95 9.14 9.02 -21.53
CA ASP A 95 9.97 8.03 -22.23
C ASP A 95 9.22 6.70 -22.46
N LEU A 96 8.19 6.42 -21.65
CA LEU A 96 7.47 5.15 -21.67
C LEU A 96 6.14 5.21 -22.44
N LEU A 97 5.44 6.31 -22.39
CA LEU A 97 4.04 6.46 -22.86
C LEU A 97 3.94 7.51 -23.97
N TYR A 98 2.88 7.40 -24.76
CA TYR A 98 2.49 8.49 -25.63
C TYR A 98 2.01 9.71 -24.82
N PRO A 99 2.25 10.93 -25.30
CA PRO A 99 1.87 12.15 -24.57
C PRO A 99 0.40 12.19 -24.15
N GLU A 100 -0.50 11.69 -24.97
CA GLU A 100 -1.93 11.62 -24.72
C GLU A 100 -2.33 10.62 -23.63
N ASP A 101 -1.50 9.60 -23.37
CA ASP A 101 -1.77 8.57 -22.36
C ASP A 101 -1.28 8.98 -20.96
N ILE A 102 -0.33 9.91 -20.85
CA ILE A 102 0.23 10.36 -19.58
C ILE A 102 -0.84 10.88 -18.62
N PRO A 103 -1.75 11.79 -19.05
CA PRO A 103 -2.83 12.26 -18.18
C PRO A 103 -3.72 11.12 -17.70
N THR A 104 -4.06 10.16 -18.57
CA THR A 104 -4.88 8.98 -18.23
C THR A 104 -4.25 8.14 -17.13
N VAL A 105 -2.94 7.89 -17.21
CA VAL A 105 -2.21 7.15 -16.18
C VAL A 105 -2.17 7.92 -14.86
N GLN A 106 -1.95 9.24 -14.90
CA GLN A 106 -1.93 10.09 -13.71
C GLN A 106 -3.30 10.15 -13.03
N GLU A 107 -4.37 10.32 -13.79
CA GLU A 107 -5.75 10.31 -13.30
C GLU A 107 -6.11 8.95 -12.68
N PHE A 108 -5.70 7.85 -13.32
CA PHE A 108 -5.94 6.52 -12.78
C PHE A 108 -5.21 6.30 -11.46
N ILE A 109 -3.95 6.75 -11.34
CA ILE A 109 -3.20 6.69 -10.08
C ILE A 109 -3.90 7.55 -9.01
N GLY A 110 -4.35 8.74 -9.36
CA GLY A 110 -5.16 9.60 -8.49
C GLY A 110 -6.45 8.91 -8.04
N TYR A 111 -7.16 8.26 -8.97
CA TYR A 111 -8.35 7.48 -8.65
C TYR A 111 -8.06 6.33 -7.65
N CYS A 112 -6.93 5.65 -7.77
CA CYS A 112 -6.52 4.60 -6.84
C CYS A 112 -6.23 5.11 -5.41
N LEU A 113 -5.95 6.40 -5.21
CA LEU A 113 -5.80 6.99 -3.88
C LEU A 113 -7.15 7.14 -3.16
N ILE A 114 -8.26 7.21 -3.90
CA ILE A 114 -9.60 7.31 -3.35
C ILE A 114 -10.02 5.90 -2.91
N PRO A 115 -10.31 5.66 -1.62
CA PRO A 115 -10.65 4.33 -1.14
C PRO A 115 -12.11 3.95 -1.49
N SER A 116 -12.42 3.99 -2.76
CA SER A 116 -13.75 3.71 -3.31
C SER A 116 -13.62 3.09 -4.70
N ASN A 117 -14.36 2.02 -4.94
CA ASN A 117 -14.43 1.37 -6.25
C ASN A 117 -15.68 1.77 -7.05
N LYS A 118 -16.27 2.93 -6.76
CA LYS A 118 -17.51 3.39 -7.46
C LYS A 118 -17.32 3.54 -8.97
N GLY A 119 -16.12 3.90 -9.42
CA GLY A 119 -15.81 4.03 -10.83
C GLY A 119 -15.68 2.71 -11.59
N GLN A 120 -15.46 1.58 -10.89
CA GLN A 120 -15.28 0.25 -11.46
C GLN A 120 -14.30 0.26 -12.66
N ARG A 121 -13.16 0.94 -12.50
CA ARG A 121 -12.16 1.11 -13.55
C ARG A 121 -10.97 0.19 -13.32
N MET A 122 -10.46 -0.33 -14.42
CA MET A 122 -9.22 -1.11 -14.48
C MET A 122 -8.33 -0.50 -15.57
N MET A 123 -7.04 -0.38 -15.30
CA MET A 123 -6.05 0.04 -16.29
C MET A 123 -5.22 -1.17 -16.74
N VAL A 124 -5.06 -1.30 -18.04
CA VAL A 124 -4.21 -2.32 -18.66
C VAL A 124 -3.09 -1.62 -19.43
N ILE A 125 -1.84 -1.89 -19.07
CA ILE A 125 -0.66 -1.37 -19.77
C ILE A 125 -0.06 -2.50 -20.59
N LYS A 126 -0.08 -2.35 -21.92
CA LYS A 126 0.46 -3.32 -22.87
C LYS A 126 1.75 -2.79 -23.50
N GLY A 127 2.69 -3.68 -23.80
CA GLY A 127 3.94 -3.36 -24.51
C GLY A 127 4.77 -4.61 -24.75
N SER A 128 5.83 -4.50 -25.54
CA SER A 128 6.61 -5.62 -26.08
C SER A 128 7.60 -6.27 -25.09
N GLY A 129 7.63 -5.85 -23.82
CA GLY A 129 8.60 -6.33 -22.83
C GLY A 129 9.85 -5.45 -22.76
N GLY A 130 10.49 -5.42 -21.58
CA GLY A 130 11.75 -4.66 -21.39
C GLY A 130 11.64 -3.12 -21.33
N GLU A 131 10.47 -2.55 -21.60
CA GLU A 131 10.25 -1.09 -21.74
C GLU A 131 10.18 -0.35 -20.39
N GLY A 132 10.20 -1.05 -19.27
CA GLY A 132 10.13 -0.41 -17.95
C GLY A 132 8.72 -0.33 -17.33
N LYS A 133 7.69 -0.92 -17.93
CA LYS A 133 6.30 -0.95 -17.37
C LYS A 133 6.24 -1.38 -15.90
N SER A 134 7.08 -2.33 -15.50
CA SER A 134 7.19 -2.81 -14.12
C SER A 134 7.64 -1.73 -13.14
N GLN A 135 8.32 -0.68 -13.60
CA GLN A 135 8.74 0.43 -12.73
C GLN A 135 7.56 1.25 -12.23
N ILE A 136 6.46 1.32 -13.01
CA ILE A 136 5.21 1.91 -12.51
C ILE A 136 4.75 1.15 -11.27
N GLY A 137 4.74 -0.18 -11.30
CA GLY A 137 4.41 -1.01 -10.14
C GLY A 137 5.31 -0.76 -8.92
N VAL A 138 6.62 -0.55 -9.14
CA VAL A 138 7.57 -0.22 -8.06
C VAL A 138 7.23 1.12 -7.42
N VAL A 139 6.89 2.15 -8.20
CA VAL A 139 6.47 3.46 -7.67
C VAL A 139 5.16 3.31 -6.89
N LEU A 140 4.18 2.60 -7.46
CA LEU A 140 2.90 2.37 -6.80
C LEU A 140 3.06 1.58 -5.50
N SER A 141 3.93 0.57 -5.45
CA SER A 141 4.16 -0.20 -4.22
C SER A 141 4.75 0.66 -3.09
N ARG A 142 5.56 1.66 -3.42
CA ARG A 142 6.06 2.63 -2.44
C ARG A 142 5.00 3.63 -2.00
N LEU A 143 4.11 4.02 -2.91
CA LEU A 143 3.01 4.95 -2.62
C LEU A 143 1.95 4.29 -1.73
N PHE A 144 1.55 3.08 -2.07
CA PHE A 144 0.47 2.37 -1.39
C PHE A 144 0.92 1.50 -0.21
N GLY A 145 2.19 1.08 -0.20
CA GLY A 145 2.73 0.20 0.83
C GLY A 145 1.93 -1.10 0.97
N CYS A 146 1.50 -1.42 2.19
CA CYS A 146 0.71 -2.62 2.47
C CYS A 146 -0.71 -2.61 1.86
N ASN A 147 -1.16 -1.48 1.34
CA ASN A 147 -2.45 -1.37 0.65
C ASN A 147 -2.39 -1.83 -0.80
N MET A 148 -1.21 -2.17 -1.31
CA MET A 148 -1.02 -2.75 -2.62
C MET A 148 -0.73 -4.24 -2.50
N LYS A 149 -1.36 -5.04 -3.36
CA LYS A 149 -1.02 -6.47 -3.52
C LYS A 149 -0.61 -6.75 -4.94
N ASP A 150 0.44 -7.54 -5.07
CA ASP A 150 0.89 -8.11 -6.33
C ASP A 150 0.26 -9.48 -6.56
N GLY A 151 -0.16 -9.75 -7.78
CA GLY A 151 -0.75 -11.03 -8.16
C GLY A 151 -0.56 -11.37 -9.63
N SER A 152 -0.80 -12.63 -9.97
CA SER A 152 -0.87 -13.11 -11.35
C SER A 152 -2.33 -13.30 -11.74
N ILE A 153 -2.71 -12.85 -12.93
CA ILE A 153 -4.06 -13.05 -13.48
C ILE A 153 -4.41 -14.54 -13.55
N GLY A 154 -3.44 -15.39 -13.94
CA GLY A 154 -3.63 -16.85 -13.97
C GLY A 154 -4.02 -17.41 -12.60
N LYS A 155 -3.29 -17.04 -11.54
CA LYS A 155 -3.61 -17.49 -10.18
C LYS A 155 -5.00 -17.04 -9.72
N ILE A 156 -5.43 -15.85 -10.11
CA ILE A 156 -6.75 -15.31 -9.73
C ILE A 156 -7.87 -16.03 -10.48
N SER A 157 -7.66 -16.42 -11.74
CA SER A 157 -8.65 -17.18 -12.52
C SER A 157 -8.82 -18.61 -12.00
N GLU A 158 -7.74 -19.22 -11.55
CA GLU A 158 -7.71 -20.64 -11.15
C GLU A 158 -8.07 -20.87 -9.67
N ASN A 159 -7.83 -19.90 -8.80
CA ASN A 159 -7.97 -20.06 -7.36
C ASN A 159 -9.02 -19.11 -6.77
N ARG A 160 -10.12 -19.71 -6.25
CA ARG A 160 -11.20 -18.98 -5.55
C ARG A 160 -10.71 -18.19 -4.34
N PHE A 161 -9.71 -18.71 -3.61
CA PHE A 161 -9.14 -18.07 -2.43
C PHE A 161 -8.26 -16.85 -2.79
N ALA A 162 -7.62 -16.85 -3.97
CA ALA A 162 -6.87 -15.71 -4.44
C ALA A 162 -7.75 -14.47 -4.71
N ARG A 163 -9.05 -14.68 -5.00
CA ARG A 163 -10.03 -13.58 -5.14
C ARG A 163 -10.42 -12.97 -3.80
N ALA A 164 -10.58 -13.79 -2.76
CA ALA A 164 -10.89 -13.29 -1.43
C ALA A 164 -9.79 -12.39 -0.86
N ASP A 165 -8.54 -12.61 -1.26
CA ASP A 165 -7.42 -11.76 -0.90
C ASP A 165 -7.46 -10.36 -1.55
N LEU A 166 -8.28 -10.15 -2.58
CA LEU A 166 -8.41 -8.87 -3.29
C LEU A 166 -9.46 -7.95 -2.64
N GLU A 167 -10.39 -8.51 -1.89
CA GLU A 167 -11.56 -7.80 -1.38
C GLU A 167 -11.25 -6.66 -0.38
N PRO A 168 -10.24 -6.74 0.50
CA PRO A 168 -9.95 -5.68 1.46
C PRO A 168 -8.90 -4.66 1.00
N VAL A 169 -8.49 -4.64 -0.29
CA VAL A 169 -7.33 -3.87 -0.76
C VAL A 169 -7.77 -2.70 -1.62
N SER A 170 -7.20 -1.53 -1.36
CA SER A 170 -7.48 -0.32 -2.14
C SER A 170 -6.92 -0.40 -3.57
N TYR A 171 -5.86 -1.17 -3.78
CA TYR A 171 -5.20 -1.32 -5.07
C TYR A 171 -4.62 -2.72 -5.25
N THR A 172 -4.83 -3.32 -6.43
CA THR A 172 -4.25 -4.61 -6.81
C THR A 172 -3.49 -4.49 -8.12
N HIS A 173 -2.23 -4.85 -8.11
CA HIS A 173 -1.38 -4.97 -9.29
C HIS A 173 -1.39 -6.40 -9.78
N LEU A 174 -1.91 -6.63 -10.99
CA LEU A 174 -1.94 -7.94 -11.62
C LEU A 174 -0.93 -7.98 -12.77
N ARG A 175 -0.05 -8.96 -12.72
CA ARG A 175 0.91 -9.23 -13.78
C ARG A 175 0.41 -10.39 -14.63
N ALA A 176 0.27 -10.19 -15.95
CA ALA A 176 0.16 -11.28 -16.88
C ALA A 176 1.55 -11.92 -17.05
N HIS A 177 1.67 -13.24 -16.89
CA HIS A 177 2.86 -13.95 -17.32
C HIS A 177 2.87 -13.97 -18.84
N GLU A 178 3.88 -13.37 -19.43
CA GLU A 178 4.24 -13.63 -20.82
C GLU A 178 4.80 -15.07 -20.85
N THR A 179 4.10 -15.97 -21.54
CA THR A 179 4.58 -17.31 -21.90
C THR A 179 5.50 -17.20 -23.08
#